data_4d9ecc7e6e178e5637fd3014605df325
#
_entry.id   4d9ecc7e6e178e5637fd3014605df325
#
_cell.length_a   1.000
_cell.length_b   1.000
_cell.length_c   1.000
_cell.angle_alpha   90.00
_cell.angle_beta   90.00
_cell.angle_gamma   90.00
#
_symmetry.space_group_name_H-M   'P 1'
#
loop_
_entity.id
_entity.type
_entity.pdbx_description
1 polymer ?
#
loop_
_entity_poly.entity_id
_entity_poly.type
_entity_poly.pdbx_seq_one_letter_code
_entity_poly.pdbx_strand_id
1 'polypeptide(L)'
;MDSFYFHRTDSNLYIFRSLQLSHTVDSGQKILDRFILRIFVDADAVPSAVREIIFRAAERTGVYVILVANIPLKIPESVYISGVVVSSSPDAADDYIASEVSRSDLVVTSDIPLAARAVEKGAFVIDFRGNLITDRNINERLTVRNLMADLREAGESTDRQSSFSQRDRRNFANQLDQFLSKHVRIM
;
A
#
# COMPACT_ATOMS: atom_id res chain seq x y z
N MET A 1 -10.67 14.50 26.10
CA MET A 1 -10.14 13.30 26.85
C MET A 1 -10.81 12.11 26.20
N ASP A 2 -10.36 11.72 25.02
CA ASP A 2 -11.03 10.71 24.21
C ASP A 2 -10.31 9.39 24.39
N SER A 3 -11.06 8.45 24.92
CA SER A 3 -10.66 7.12 25.34
C SER A 3 -10.32 6.28 24.10
N PHE A 4 -9.07 5.85 24.01
CA PHE A 4 -8.65 4.87 23.03
C PHE A 4 -9.17 3.50 23.45
N TYR A 5 -10.14 2.95 22.73
CA TYR A 5 -10.56 1.57 22.91
C TYR A 5 -9.81 0.64 21.97
N PHE A 6 -9.06 -0.27 22.59
CA PHE A 6 -8.50 -1.45 21.91
C PHE A 6 -9.58 -2.49 21.75
N HIS A 7 -9.93 -2.87 20.52
CA HIS A 7 -10.69 -4.09 20.28
C HIS A 7 -9.77 -5.14 19.64
N ARG A 8 -9.58 -6.23 20.40
CA ARG A 8 -8.92 -7.44 19.91
C ARG A 8 -9.99 -8.31 19.26
N THR A 9 -9.90 -8.52 17.95
CA THR A 9 -10.64 -9.60 17.28
C THR A 9 -9.75 -10.84 17.20
N ASP A 10 -10.37 -12.04 17.18
CA ASP A 10 -9.71 -13.37 17.32
C ASP A 10 -8.69 -13.76 16.23
N SER A 11 -8.22 -12.84 15.41
CA SER A 11 -7.27 -13.07 14.33
C SER A 11 -6.10 -12.08 14.33
N ASN A 12 -5.42 -11.85 15.46
CA ASN A 12 -4.16 -11.10 15.55
C ASN A 12 -4.08 -9.76 14.76
N LEU A 13 -5.21 -9.13 14.49
CA LEU A 13 -5.31 -7.89 13.72
C LEU A 13 -5.60 -6.73 14.67
N TYR A 14 -4.69 -5.74 14.77
CA TYR A 14 -4.91 -4.52 15.51
C TYR A 14 -5.26 -3.39 14.53
N ILE A 15 -6.54 -2.97 14.51
CA ILE A 15 -6.97 -1.82 13.72
C ILE A 15 -6.82 -0.56 14.60
N PHE A 16 -5.89 0.31 14.26
CA PHE A 16 -5.75 1.61 14.87
C PHE A 16 -6.68 2.61 14.17
N ARG A 17 -7.64 3.02 14.94
CA ARG A 17 -8.70 3.98 14.77
C ARG A 17 -10.00 3.50 14.14
N SER A 18 -11.02 3.70 14.97
CA SER A 18 -12.42 3.70 14.60
C SER A 18 -12.73 4.71 13.49
N LEU A 19 -12.76 4.27 12.24
CA LEU A 19 -13.91 4.64 11.46
C LEU A 19 -15.10 3.98 12.16
N GLN A 20 -15.92 4.75 12.87
CA GLN A 20 -17.26 4.33 13.25
C GLN A 20 -18.09 4.18 11.96
N LEU A 21 -17.77 3.16 11.21
CA LEU A 21 -18.75 2.51 10.35
C LEU A 21 -19.41 1.48 11.25
N SER A 22 -20.54 1.88 11.82
CA SER A 22 -21.46 1.01 12.53
C SER A 22 -21.58 -0.30 11.76
N HIS A 23 -21.29 -1.42 12.46
CA HIS A 23 -21.50 -2.79 11.97
C HIS A 23 -23.00 -3.08 11.73
N THR A 24 -23.55 -2.49 10.70
CA THR A 24 -24.71 -2.97 9.99
C THR A 24 -24.34 -2.92 8.52
N VAL A 25 -23.65 -3.97 8.08
CA VAL A 25 -23.26 -4.13 6.68
C VAL A 25 -24.52 -4.45 5.89
N ASP A 26 -25.22 -3.40 5.49
CA ASP A 26 -26.22 -3.50 4.44
C ASP A 26 -25.52 -3.77 3.10
N SER A 27 -26.08 -4.66 2.32
CA SER A 27 -25.55 -5.07 1.00
C SER A 27 -25.32 -3.89 0.03
N GLY A 28 -25.94 -2.75 0.25
CA GLY A 28 -25.71 -1.50 -0.47
C GLY A 28 -24.38 -0.83 -0.16
N GLN A 29 -23.89 -0.91 1.09
CA GLN A 29 -22.62 -0.31 1.50
C GLN A 29 -21.42 -1.03 0.84
N LYS A 30 -21.49 -2.37 0.73
CA LYS A 30 -20.46 -3.15 0.00
C LYS A 30 -20.35 -2.79 -1.49
N ILE A 31 -21.43 -2.33 -2.10
CA ILE A 31 -21.43 -1.92 -3.51
C ILE A 31 -20.79 -0.55 -3.67
N LEU A 32 -21.03 0.38 -2.76
CA LEU A 32 -20.42 1.74 -2.75
C LEU A 32 -18.92 1.68 -2.47
N ASP A 33 -18.47 0.86 -1.51
CA ASP A 33 -17.06 0.66 -1.18
C ASP A 33 -16.24 0.09 -2.36
N ARG A 34 -16.90 -0.58 -3.29
CA ARG A 34 -16.29 -1.16 -4.49
C ARG A 34 -15.89 -0.11 -5.54
N PHE A 35 -16.38 1.13 -5.42
CA PHE A 35 -16.10 2.23 -6.34
C PHE A 35 -15.24 3.33 -5.74
N ILE A 36 -14.90 3.24 -4.46
CA ILE A 36 -14.03 4.22 -3.79
C ILE A 36 -12.59 3.76 -3.96
N LEU A 37 -11.77 4.59 -4.60
CA LEU A 37 -10.34 4.38 -4.69
C LEU A 37 -9.70 4.40 -3.30
N ARG A 38 -8.98 3.34 -2.94
CA ARG A 38 -8.16 3.25 -1.74
C ARG A 38 -6.69 3.08 -2.13
N ILE A 39 -5.80 3.59 -1.29
CA ILE A 39 -4.36 3.39 -1.44
C ILE A 39 -3.88 2.47 -0.32
N PHE A 40 -3.45 1.26 -0.66
CA PHE A 40 -2.75 0.37 0.26
C PHE A 40 -1.24 0.63 0.18
N VAL A 41 -0.61 0.73 1.33
CA VAL A 41 0.83 0.98 1.43
C VAL A 41 1.46 -0.14 2.24
N ASP A 42 2.39 -0.86 1.61
CA ASP A 42 3.33 -1.74 2.31
C ASP A 42 4.30 -0.86 3.09
N ALA A 43 4.03 -0.73 4.40
CA ALA A 43 4.59 0.36 5.20
C ALA A 43 5.88 -0.01 5.95
N ASP A 44 6.24 -1.30 6.01
CA ASP A 44 7.47 -1.74 6.68
C ASP A 44 8.73 -1.28 5.93
N ALA A 45 8.67 -1.24 4.61
CA ALA A 45 9.80 -0.86 3.76
C ALA A 45 9.68 0.54 3.12
N VAL A 46 8.56 1.25 3.34
CA VAL A 46 8.30 2.52 2.65
C VAL A 46 9.23 3.65 3.14
N PRO A 47 9.96 4.35 2.24
CA PRO A 47 10.76 5.51 2.61
C PRO A 47 9.90 6.62 3.22
N SER A 48 10.41 7.32 4.25
CA SER A 48 9.70 8.41 4.91
C SER A 48 9.23 9.49 3.93
N ALA A 49 10.05 9.81 2.94
CA ALA A 49 9.72 10.80 1.91
C ALA A 49 8.53 10.37 1.02
N VAL A 50 8.38 9.08 0.73
CA VAL A 50 7.22 8.52 0.00
C VAL A 50 5.98 8.62 0.87
N ARG A 51 6.10 8.23 2.14
CA ARG A 51 5.00 8.30 3.12
C ARG A 51 4.46 9.72 3.27
N GLU A 52 5.36 10.73 3.38
CA GLU A 52 4.97 12.15 3.44
C GLU A 52 4.21 12.60 2.19
N ILE A 53 4.60 12.15 1.01
CA ILE A 53 3.92 12.47 -0.24
C ILE A 53 2.50 11.89 -0.23
N ILE A 54 2.37 10.61 0.16
CA ILE A 54 1.08 9.93 0.25
C ILE A 54 0.16 10.64 1.24
N PHE A 55 0.65 11.02 2.42
CA PHE A 55 -0.15 11.71 3.43
C PHE A 55 -0.69 13.06 2.92
N ARG A 56 0.18 13.85 2.27
CA ARG A 56 -0.26 15.12 1.66
C ARG A 56 -1.26 14.92 0.53
N ALA A 57 -1.09 13.85 -0.25
CA ALA A 57 -2.04 13.50 -1.30
C ALA A 57 -3.41 13.11 -0.72
N ALA A 58 -3.44 12.31 0.35
CA ALA A 58 -4.65 11.93 1.05
C ALA A 58 -5.44 13.14 1.55
N GLU A 59 -4.77 14.06 2.25
CA GLU A 59 -5.41 15.29 2.76
C GLU A 59 -5.93 16.20 1.64
N ARG A 60 -5.21 16.29 0.53
CA ARG A 60 -5.60 17.14 -0.59
C ARG A 60 -6.76 16.58 -1.41
N THR A 61 -6.85 15.26 -1.54
CA THR A 61 -7.79 14.61 -2.47
C THR A 61 -8.93 13.86 -1.79
N GLY A 62 -8.85 13.67 -0.47
CA GLY A 62 -9.82 12.88 0.29
C GLY A 62 -9.73 11.36 0.02
N VAL A 63 -8.67 10.89 -0.67
CA VAL A 63 -8.48 9.46 -0.92
C VAL A 63 -8.09 8.73 0.37
N TYR A 64 -8.69 7.57 0.60
CA TYR A 64 -8.37 6.76 1.77
C TYR A 64 -7.04 6.04 1.62
N VAL A 65 -6.17 6.16 2.61
CA VAL A 65 -4.85 5.51 2.70
C VAL A 65 -4.84 4.52 3.86
N ILE A 66 -4.43 3.31 3.58
CA ILE A 66 -4.31 2.21 4.53
C ILE A 66 -2.84 1.77 4.56
N LEU A 67 -2.15 2.11 5.65
CA LEU A 67 -0.78 1.64 5.87
C LEU A 67 -0.82 0.29 6.56
N VAL A 68 -0.18 -0.71 5.98
CA VAL A 68 -0.11 -2.05 6.55
C VAL A 68 1.33 -2.32 6.97
N ALA A 69 1.53 -2.74 8.22
CA ALA A 69 2.85 -3.01 8.78
C ALA A 69 2.81 -4.09 9.87
N ASN A 70 3.96 -4.69 10.14
CA ASN A 70 4.13 -5.67 11.23
C ASN A 70 4.32 -5.01 12.60
N ILE A 71 4.60 -3.71 12.64
CA ILE A 71 4.77 -2.92 13.85
C ILE A 71 3.90 -1.66 13.83
N PRO A 72 3.49 -1.14 15.00
CA PRO A 72 2.73 0.11 15.06
C PRO A 72 3.48 1.27 14.42
N LEU A 73 2.81 1.98 13.51
CA LEU A 73 3.36 3.15 12.83
C LEU A 73 2.83 4.43 13.44
N LYS A 74 3.70 5.43 13.52
CA LYS A 74 3.26 6.79 13.81
C LYS A 74 2.66 7.41 12.55
N ILE A 75 1.35 7.60 12.56
CA ILE A 75 0.59 8.23 11.47
C ILE A 75 -0.03 9.53 11.96
N PRO A 76 -0.28 10.52 11.07
CA PRO A 76 -0.97 11.76 11.43
C PRO A 76 -2.43 11.48 11.83
N GLU A 77 -2.99 12.35 12.64
CA GLU A 77 -4.44 12.36 12.87
C GLU A 77 -5.16 12.83 11.60
N SER A 78 -5.89 11.93 10.98
CA SER A 78 -6.59 12.19 9.72
C SER A 78 -7.76 11.23 9.59
N VAL A 79 -8.84 11.70 8.96
CA VAL A 79 -9.97 10.85 8.59
C VAL A 79 -9.68 10.00 7.35
N TYR A 80 -8.65 10.37 6.60
CA TYR A 80 -8.27 9.71 5.34
C TYR A 80 -7.10 8.73 5.50
N ILE A 81 -6.45 8.68 6.66
CA ILE A 81 -5.24 7.87 6.86
C ILE A 81 -5.45 6.92 8.04
N SER A 82 -5.30 5.64 7.79
CA SER A 82 -5.40 4.59 8.81
C SER A 82 -4.20 3.67 8.77
N GLY A 83 -3.92 3.03 9.90
CA GLY A 83 -2.88 2.01 10.03
C GLY A 83 -3.49 0.68 10.42
N VAL A 84 -3.01 -0.39 9.80
CA VAL A 84 -3.32 -1.78 10.15
C VAL A 84 -2.04 -2.45 10.59
N VAL A 85 -2.05 -2.97 11.81
CA VAL A 85 -0.93 -3.75 12.34
C VAL A 85 -1.29 -5.22 12.23
N VAL A 86 -0.51 -5.95 11.45
CA VAL A 86 -0.65 -7.40 11.27
C VAL A 86 0.33 -8.16 12.16
N SER A 87 0.23 -9.48 12.18
CA SER A 87 1.18 -10.31 12.93
C SER A 87 2.61 -10.13 12.40
N SER A 88 3.60 -10.43 13.24
CA SER A 88 5.03 -10.40 12.86
C SER A 88 5.47 -11.63 12.04
N SER A 89 4.52 -12.45 11.57
CA SER A 89 4.86 -13.56 10.67
C SER A 89 5.32 -13.05 9.31
N PRO A 90 6.24 -13.76 8.65
CA PRO A 90 6.62 -13.44 7.29
C PRO A 90 5.39 -13.28 6.38
N ASP A 91 5.43 -12.35 5.46
CA ASP A 91 4.41 -12.09 4.44
C ASP A 91 3.02 -11.68 4.99
N ALA A 92 2.84 -11.48 6.32
CA ALA A 92 1.54 -11.15 6.89
C ALA A 92 0.98 -9.82 6.35
N ALA A 93 1.83 -8.81 6.13
CA ALA A 93 1.42 -7.54 5.52
C ALA A 93 1.04 -7.74 4.05
N ASP A 94 1.81 -8.52 3.31
CA ASP A 94 1.55 -8.84 1.91
C ASP A 94 0.26 -9.62 1.75
N ASP A 95 0.03 -10.62 2.60
CA ASP A 95 -1.18 -11.42 2.61
C ASP A 95 -2.42 -10.57 2.92
N TYR A 96 -2.29 -9.69 3.90
CA TYR A 96 -3.38 -8.76 4.21
C TYR A 96 -3.70 -7.85 3.03
N ILE A 97 -2.69 -7.15 2.47
CA ILE A 97 -2.87 -6.27 1.32
C ILE A 97 -3.48 -7.05 0.16
N ALA A 98 -2.90 -8.20 -0.17
CA ALA A 98 -3.40 -9.01 -1.27
C ALA A 98 -4.81 -9.56 -1.03
N SER A 99 -5.26 -9.78 0.21
CA SER A 99 -6.65 -10.20 0.50
C SER A 99 -7.64 -9.05 0.30
N GLU A 100 -7.30 -7.85 0.78
CA GLU A 100 -8.19 -6.69 0.86
C GLU A 100 -8.27 -5.87 -0.43
N VAL A 101 -7.22 -5.92 -1.26
CA VAL A 101 -7.13 -5.12 -2.48
C VAL A 101 -8.16 -5.55 -3.52
N SER A 102 -8.73 -4.58 -4.21
CA SER A 102 -9.70 -4.76 -5.29
C SER A 102 -9.29 -3.99 -6.55
N ARG A 103 -10.03 -4.21 -7.64
CA ARG A 103 -9.69 -3.71 -9.00
C ARG A 103 -9.47 -2.21 -9.10
N SER A 104 -10.10 -1.41 -8.26
CA SER A 104 -9.99 0.06 -8.35
C SER A 104 -8.93 0.63 -7.40
N ASP A 105 -8.31 -0.20 -6.56
CA ASP A 105 -7.36 0.24 -5.55
C ASP A 105 -5.97 0.49 -6.14
N LEU A 106 -5.19 1.31 -5.46
CA LEU A 106 -3.77 1.51 -5.70
C LEU A 106 -2.96 0.82 -4.60
N VAL A 107 -1.98 0.04 -4.98
CA VAL A 107 -0.97 -0.52 -4.06
C VAL A 107 0.35 0.20 -4.26
N VAL A 108 0.95 0.65 -3.16
CA VAL A 108 2.28 1.27 -3.14
C VAL A 108 3.24 0.31 -2.45
N THR A 109 4.04 -0.39 -3.24
CA THR A 109 5.03 -1.36 -2.76
C THR A 109 6.21 -1.48 -3.72
N SER A 110 7.37 -1.88 -3.21
CA SER A 110 8.53 -2.31 -4.03
C SER A 110 8.74 -3.83 -3.99
N ASP A 111 7.89 -4.55 -3.26
CA ASP A 111 7.87 -6.00 -3.29
C ASP A 111 7.21 -6.51 -4.57
N ILE A 112 7.97 -7.26 -5.38
CA ILE A 112 7.49 -7.72 -6.70
C ILE A 112 6.47 -8.86 -6.58
N PRO A 113 6.61 -9.85 -5.70
CA PRO A 113 5.57 -10.83 -5.38
C PRO A 113 4.23 -10.21 -4.97
N LEU A 114 4.23 -9.25 -4.05
CA LEU A 114 3.01 -8.53 -3.66
C LEU A 114 2.43 -7.76 -4.86
N ALA A 115 3.28 -7.05 -5.61
CA ALA A 115 2.86 -6.33 -6.81
C ALA A 115 2.18 -7.26 -7.83
N ALA A 116 2.70 -8.48 -8.03
CA ALA A 116 2.10 -9.46 -8.93
C ALA A 116 0.70 -9.88 -8.48
N ARG A 117 0.53 -10.18 -7.20
CA ARG A 117 -0.77 -10.54 -6.61
C ARG A 117 -1.80 -9.40 -6.74
N ALA A 118 -1.36 -8.15 -6.58
CA ALA A 118 -2.22 -6.98 -6.73
C ALA A 118 -2.64 -6.76 -8.20
N VAL A 119 -1.68 -6.87 -9.13
CA VAL A 119 -1.95 -6.76 -10.58
C VAL A 119 -2.91 -7.84 -11.06
N GLU A 120 -2.77 -9.09 -10.58
CA GLU A 120 -3.68 -10.19 -10.90
C GLU A 120 -5.12 -9.90 -10.49
N LYS A 121 -5.32 -9.18 -9.38
CA LYS A 121 -6.64 -8.70 -8.94
C LYS A 121 -7.14 -7.47 -9.72
N GLY A 122 -6.32 -6.95 -10.64
CA GLY A 122 -6.62 -5.78 -11.45
C GLY A 122 -6.44 -4.45 -10.72
N ALA A 123 -5.73 -4.45 -9.59
CA ALA A 123 -5.35 -3.23 -8.90
C ALA A 123 -4.20 -2.52 -9.64
N PHE A 124 -4.08 -1.22 -9.39
CA PHE A 124 -2.95 -0.43 -9.86
C PHE A 124 -1.79 -0.59 -8.87
N VAL A 125 -0.56 -0.58 -9.38
CA VAL A 125 0.63 -0.66 -8.52
C VAL A 125 1.65 0.38 -8.93
N ILE A 126 2.19 1.11 -7.94
CA ILE A 126 3.30 2.06 -8.10
C ILE A 126 4.40 1.68 -7.11
N ASP A 127 5.63 1.52 -7.61
CA ASP A 127 6.79 1.32 -6.72
C ASP A 127 7.25 2.64 -6.07
N PHE A 128 8.10 2.55 -5.05
CA PHE A 128 8.58 3.74 -4.32
C PHE A 128 9.37 4.72 -5.18
N ARG A 129 9.85 4.32 -6.37
CA ARG A 129 10.56 5.17 -7.33
C ARG A 129 9.65 5.81 -8.37
N GLY A 130 8.34 5.55 -8.28
CA GLY A 130 7.33 6.10 -9.18
C GLY A 130 7.14 5.31 -10.47
N ASN A 131 7.61 4.07 -10.55
CA ASN A 131 7.35 3.23 -11.71
C ASN A 131 6.00 2.52 -11.57
N LEU A 132 5.21 2.53 -12.64
CA LEU A 132 4.01 1.71 -12.73
C LEU A 132 4.37 0.25 -12.96
N ILE A 133 3.76 -0.62 -12.16
CA ILE A 133 3.82 -2.07 -12.34
C ILE A 133 2.47 -2.51 -12.90
N THR A 134 2.51 -3.18 -14.03
CA THR A 134 1.33 -3.58 -14.80
C THR A 134 1.45 -5.02 -15.27
N ASP A 135 0.36 -5.58 -15.78
CA ASP A 135 0.32 -6.88 -16.43
C ASP A 135 1.38 -7.06 -17.54
N ARG A 136 1.77 -5.96 -18.20
CA ARG A 136 2.75 -5.97 -19.29
C ARG A 136 4.20 -6.12 -18.82
N ASN A 137 4.54 -5.64 -17.61
CA ASN A 137 5.92 -5.61 -17.14
C ASN A 137 6.19 -6.44 -15.88
N ILE A 138 5.16 -6.98 -15.25
CA ILE A 138 5.31 -7.73 -13.99
C ILE A 138 6.10 -9.03 -14.19
N ASN A 139 5.89 -9.75 -15.28
CA ASN A 139 6.59 -11.00 -15.54
C ASN A 139 8.10 -10.81 -15.73
N GLU A 140 8.50 -9.76 -16.44
CA GLU A 140 9.91 -9.37 -16.58
C GLU A 140 10.52 -9.05 -15.21
N ARG A 141 9.82 -8.26 -14.38
CA ARG A 141 10.27 -7.91 -13.02
C ARG A 141 10.40 -9.14 -12.12
N LEU A 142 9.44 -10.09 -12.19
CA LEU A 142 9.52 -11.36 -11.45
C LEU A 142 10.73 -12.18 -11.89
N THR A 143 10.98 -12.27 -13.19
CA THR A 143 12.14 -12.99 -13.74
C THR A 143 13.45 -12.39 -13.24
N VAL A 144 13.60 -11.07 -13.32
CA VAL A 144 14.78 -10.37 -12.82
C VAL A 144 14.96 -10.56 -11.31
N ARG A 145 13.87 -10.43 -10.54
CA ARG A 145 13.87 -10.63 -9.08
C ARG A 145 14.34 -12.04 -8.71
N ASN A 146 13.81 -13.07 -9.38
CA ASN A 146 14.18 -14.46 -9.12
C ASN A 146 15.65 -14.72 -9.49
N LEU A 147 16.09 -14.25 -10.67
CA LEU A 147 17.50 -14.35 -11.05
C LEU A 147 18.43 -13.69 -10.01
N MET A 148 18.07 -12.51 -9.51
CA MET A 148 18.86 -11.83 -8.47
C MET A 148 18.83 -12.56 -7.12
N ALA A 149 17.75 -13.30 -6.82
CA ALA A 149 17.71 -14.17 -5.64
C ALA A 149 18.64 -15.36 -5.79
N ASP A 150 18.60 -16.04 -6.93
CA ASP A 150 19.47 -17.20 -7.23
C ASP A 150 20.95 -16.81 -7.20
N LEU A 151 21.32 -15.65 -7.76
CA LEU A 151 22.69 -15.14 -7.72
C LEU A 151 23.16 -14.86 -6.29
N ARG A 152 22.29 -14.34 -5.43
CA ARG A 152 22.62 -14.11 -4.01
C ARG A 152 22.83 -15.42 -3.26
N GLU A 153 22.01 -16.44 -3.53
CA GLU A 153 22.19 -17.78 -2.96
C GLU A 153 23.49 -18.45 -3.44
N ALA A 154 23.91 -18.17 -4.68
CA ALA A 154 25.19 -18.62 -5.23
C ALA A 154 26.40 -17.83 -4.69
N GLY A 155 26.19 -16.85 -3.79
CA GLY A 155 27.26 -16.03 -3.20
C GLY A 155 27.77 -14.90 -4.08
N GLU A 156 27.13 -14.65 -5.22
CA GLU A 156 27.48 -13.52 -6.08
C GLU A 156 27.01 -12.20 -5.46
N SER A 157 27.90 -11.21 -5.47
CA SER A 157 27.58 -9.87 -5.00
C SER A 157 26.65 -9.20 -6.01
N THR A 158 25.35 -9.23 -5.75
CA THR A 158 24.41 -8.42 -6.53
C THR A 158 24.50 -6.98 -6.08
N ASP A 159 24.62 -6.07 -7.04
CA ASP A 159 24.77 -4.63 -6.80
C ASP A 159 23.82 -4.11 -5.72
N ARG A 160 24.35 -3.27 -4.83
CA ARG A 160 23.58 -2.58 -3.79
C ARG A 160 22.46 -1.81 -4.46
N GLN A 161 21.23 -2.05 -4.05
CA GLN A 161 20.13 -1.17 -4.43
C GLN A 161 20.55 0.27 -4.15
N SER A 162 20.55 1.12 -5.18
CA SER A 162 20.87 2.53 -5.02
C SER A 162 19.93 3.15 -3.98
N SER A 163 20.48 3.97 -3.10
CA SER A 163 19.70 4.69 -2.09
C SER A 163 18.57 5.50 -2.74
N PHE A 164 17.47 5.67 -2.00
CA PHE A 164 16.34 6.47 -2.45
C PHE A 164 16.76 7.94 -2.67
N SER A 165 16.61 8.43 -3.89
CA SER A 165 17.14 9.72 -4.33
C SER A 165 16.06 10.80 -4.41
N GLN A 166 16.49 12.07 -4.55
CA GLN A 166 15.57 13.20 -4.82
C GLN A 166 14.87 13.07 -6.18
N ARG A 167 15.47 12.36 -7.13
CA ARG A 167 14.85 12.04 -8.42
C ARG A 167 13.70 11.06 -8.20
N ASP A 168 13.91 10.00 -7.41
CA ASP A 168 12.89 9.01 -7.09
C ASP A 168 11.69 9.67 -6.38
N ARG A 169 11.98 10.57 -5.41
CA ARG A 169 10.96 11.36 -4.74
C ARG A 169 10.08 12.16 -5.70
N ARG A 170 10.70 12.85 -6.66
CA ARG A 170 9.95 13.64 -7.66
C ARG A 170 9.16 12.75 -8.60
N ASN A 171 9.75 11.67 -9.07
CA ASN A 171 9.08 10.70 -9.95
C ASN A 171 7.86 10.11 -9.27
N PHE A 172 8.00 9.66 -8.02
CA PHE A 172 6.88 9.12 -7.24
C PHE A 172 5.76 10.16 -7.07
N ALA A 173 6.10 11.38 -6.67
CA ALA A 173 5.11 12.45 -6.51
C ALA A 173 4.35 12.72 -7.81
N ASN A 174 5.06 12.86 -8.93
CA ASN A 174 4.45 13.10 -10.24
C ASN A 174 3.55 11.95 -10.68
N GLN A 175 4.00 10.69 -10.48
CA GLN A 175 3.23 9.52 -10.85
C GLN A 175 1.97 9.36 -10.02
N LEU A 176 2.07 9.60 -8.70
CA LEU A 176 0.91 9.58 -7.80
C LEU A 176 -0.10 10.67 -8.17
N ASP A 177 0.37 11.90 -8.43
CA ASP A 177 -0.50 13.01 -8.85
C ASP A 177 -1.21 12.73 -10.18
N GLN A 178 -0.50 12.19 -11.16
CA GLN A 178 -1.09 11.79 -12.43
C GLN A 178 -2.15 10.69 -12.25
N PHE A 179 -1.85 9.72 -11.39
CA PHE A 179 -2.78 8.65 -11.09
C PHE A 179 -4.05 9.18 -10.42
N LEU A 180 -3.90 9.97 -9.35
CA LEU A 180 -5.04 10.52 -8.61
C LEU A 180 -5.89 11.45 -9.46
N SER A 181 -5.28 12.28 -10.29
CA SER A 181 -6.00 13.18 -11.21
C SER A 181 -6.90 12.44 -12.20
N LYS A 182 -6.57 11.19 -12.53
CA LYS A 182 -7.35 10.36 -13.47
C LYS A 182 -8.43 9.54 -12.77
N HIS A 183 -8.22 9.16 -11.52
CA HIS A 183 -9.05 8.15 -10.85
C HIS A 183 -9.85 8.71 -9.68
N VAL A 184 -9.44 9.82 -9.06
CA VAL A 184 -10.22 10.52 -8.04
C VAL A 184 -11.11 11.53 -8.74
N ARG A 185 -12.42 11.29 -8.73
CA ARG A 185 -13.38 12.34 -9.12
C ARG A 185 -13.41 13.36 -7.99
N ILE A 186 -12.91 14.56 -8.26
CA ILE A 186 -13.13 15.70 -7.38
C ILE A 186 -14.64 15.98 -7.44
N MET A 187 -15.34 15.67 -6.34
CA MET A 187 -16.73 16.10 -6.15
C MET A 187 -16.77 17.58 -5.82
#